data_a24da6de86363fcf8fa68282058f63e5
#
_entry.id   a24da6de86363fcf8fa68282058f63e5
#
_cell.length_a   1.000
_cell.length_b   1.000
_cell.length_c   1.000
_cell.angle_alpha   90.00
_cell.angle_beta   90.00
_cell.angle_gamma   90.00
#
_symmetry.space_group_name_H-M   'P 1'
#
loop_
_entity.id
_entity.type
_entity.pdbx_description
1 polymer ?
#
loop_
_entity_poly.entity_id
_entity_poly.type
_entity_poly.pdbx_seq_one_letter_code
_entity_poly.pdbx_strand_id
1 'polypeptide(L)'
;VSDSESNERTHHAMLVAWGEFAPSIGLIQEVESVPLHQKTVTHRPQTKILEFFVTILAGLEHLKDLSRSAHPIDQDQAVAKAWLQPAWADYSGVSRTLTTLHQEEAEQVAGVLHKITKLILDGEVMKALQVSGRLTRLRNQRVIPCTCHYCTWHACTHPHGML
;
A
#
# COMPACT_ATOMS: atom_id res chain seq x y z
N VAL A 1 10.09 -38.73 4.75
CA VAL A 1 10.06 -37.30 4.45
C VAL A 1 8.93 -36.76 5.29
N SER A 2 9.23 -36.24 6.46
CA SER A 2 8.26 -35.61 7.36
C SER A 2 8.23 -34.13 6.98
N ASP A 3 7.22 -33.71 6.23
CA ASP A 3 6.83 -32.31 6.12
C ASP A 3 6.42 -31.85 7.51
N SER A 4 7.37 -31.28 8.24
CA SER A 4 7.06 -30.48 9.41
C SER A 4 6.43 -29.18 8.91
N GLU A 5 5.11 -29.20 8.67
CA GLU A 5 4.31 -27.98 8.67
C GLU A 5 4.54 -27.32 10.03
N SER A 6 5.52 -26.44 10.08
CA SER A 6 5.65 -25.53 11.20
C SER A 6 4.37 -24.69 11.21
N ASN A 7 3.47 -25.02 12.12
CA ASN A 7 2.25 -24.26 12.37
C ASN A 7 2.69 -22.88 12.92
N GLU A 8 3.16 -22.02 12.03
CA GLU A 8 3.61 -20.67 12.34
C GLU A 8 2.38 -19.89 12.80
N ARG A 9 2.24 -19.76 14.12
CA ARG A 9 1.18 -18.95 14.72
C ARG A 9 1.51 -17.49 14.53
N THR A 10 0.61 -16.75 13.93
CA THR A 10 0.70 -15.29 13.79
C THR A 10 -0.42 -14.60 14.57
N HIS A 11 -0.12 -13.44 15.13
CA HIS A 11 -1.12 -12.51 15.66
C HIS A 11 -1.65 -11.56 14.59
N HIS A 12 -1.10 -11.63 13.37
CA HIS A 12 -1.36 -10.71 12.28
C HIS A 12 -2.01 -11.42 11.06
N ALA A 13 -3.01 -12.27 11.30
CA ALA A 13 -3.66 -13.08 10.25
C ALA A 13 -4.17 -12.22 9.07
N MET A 14 -4.65 -10.99 9.33
CA MET A 14 -5.09 -10.10 8.26
C MET A 14 -3.92 -9.64 7.38
N LEU A 15 -2.74 -9.42 7.95
CA LEU A 15 -1.55 -9.05 7.18
C LEU A 15 -1.05 -10.23 6.33
N VAL A 16 -1.21 -11.46 6.80
CA VAL A 16 -0.94 -12.68 6.00
C VAL A 16 -1.88 -12.72 4.81
N ALA A 17 -3.20 -12.56 5.03
CA ALA A 17 -4.17 -12.56 3.94
C ALA A 17 -3.90 -11.44 2.91
N TRP A 18 -3.51 -10.24 3.36
CA TRP A 18 -3.08 -9.16 2.49
C TRP A 18 -1.80 -9.51 1.71
N GLY A 19 -0.84 -10.15 2.37
CA GLY A 19 0.41 -10.60 1.74
C GLY A 19 0.16 -11.61 0.63
N GLU A 20 -0.74 -12.57 0.84
CA GLU A 20 -1.15 -13.53 -0.19
C GLU A 20 -1.90 -12.87 -1.36
N PHE A 21 -2.65 -11.80 -1.10
CA PHE A 21 -3.36 -11.06 -2.13
C PHE A 21 -2.45 -10.12 -2.93
N ALA A 22 -1.44 -9.51 -2.30
CA ALA A 22 -0.57 -8.50 -2.90
C ALA A 22 0.09 -8.93 -4.24
N PRO A 23 0.56 -10.18 -4.42
CA PRO A 23 1.09 -10.62 -5.71
C PRO A 23 0.03 -10.66 -6.81
N SER A 24 -1.24 -10.97 -6.48
CA SER A 24 -2.31 -11.07 -7.47
C SER A 24 -2.67 -9.73 -8.11
N ILE A 25 -2.40 -8.63 -7.42
CA ILE A 25 -2.57 -7.26 -7.92
C ILE A 25 -1.26 -6.64 -8.42
N GLY A 26 -0.16 -7.39 -8.40
CA GLY A 26 1.14 -6.95 -8.87
C GLY A 26 1.87 -5.97 -7.94
N LEU A 27 1.41 -5.78 -6.68
CA LEU A 27 1.99 -4.80 -5.76
C LEU A 27 3.47 -5.07 -5.47
N ILE A 28 3.81 -6.31 -5.16
CA ILE A 28 5.18 -6.67 -4.78
C ILE A 28 6.12 -6.44 -5.96
N GLN A 29 5.75 -6.93 -7.15
CA GLN A 29 6.55 -6.81 -8.37
C GLN A 29 6.77 -5.36 -8.78
N GLU A 30 5.72 -4.53 -8.70
CA GLU A 30 5.81 -3.11 -9.02
C GLU A 30 6.72 -2.36 -8.04
N VAL A 31 6.63 -2.63 -6.74
CA VAL A 31 7.53 -2.03 -5.73
C VAL A 31 8.97 -2.51 -5.94
N GLU A 32 9.19 -3.79 -6.24
CA GLU A 32 10.52 -4.33 -6.50
C GLU A 32 11.16 -3.75 -7.76
N SER A 33 10.37 -3.30 -8.72
CA SER A 33 10.83 -2.65 -9.95
C SER A 33 11.31 -1.21 -9.75
N VAL A 34 10.95 -0.56 -8.63
CA VAL A 34 11.36 0.83 -8.37
C VAL A 34 12.87 0.89 -8.11
N PRO A 35 13.62 1.69 -8.89
CA PRO A 35 15.06 1.85 -8.69
C PRO A 35 15.32 2.74 -7.47
N LEU A 36 15.69 2.14 -6.35
CA LEU A 36 16.06 2.85 -5.13
C LEU A 36 17.59 2.86 -4.97
N HIS A 37 18.19 4.04 -4.99
CA HIS A 37 19.66 4.23 -4.99
C HIS A 37 20.25 4.22 -3.58
N GLN A 38 19.84 3.27 -2.76
CA GLN A 38 20.31 3.13 -1.40
C GLN A 38 21.21 1.92 -1.23
N LYS A 39 22.22 2.05 -0.36
CA LYS A 39 23.12 0.94 -0.04
C LYS A 39 22.35 -0.15 0.69
N THR A 40 22.36 -1.35 0.12
CA THR A 40 21.84 -2.56 0.77
C THR A 40 22.92 -3.14 1.67
N VAL A 41 22.63 -3.29 2.96
CA VAL A 41 23.52 -3.97 3.92
C VAL A 41 22.96 -5.35 4.24
N THR A 42 21.76 -5.44 4.78
CA THR A 42 21.11 -6.70 5.16
C THR A 42 19.77 -6.89 4.41
N HIS A 43 18.96 -5.85 4.36
CA HIS A 43 17.65 -5.87 3.69
C HIS A 43 17.63 -4.88 2.54
N ARG A 44 17.02 -5.28 1.42
CA ARG A 44 16.87 -4.41 0.24
C ARG A 44 15.99 -3.20 0.58
N PRO A 45 16.24 -2.03 -0.03
CA PRO A 45 15.38 -0.86 0.16
C PRO A 45 13.90 -1.15 -0.16
N GLN A 46 13.62 -1.91 -1.22
CA GLN A 46 12.27 -2.29 -1.62
C GLN A 46 11.55 -3.12 -0.54
N THR A 47 12.26 -4.06 0.11
CA THR A 47 11.73 -4.83 1.25
C THR A 47 11.26 -3.89 2.37
N LYS A 48 12.05 -2.84 2.68
CA LYS A 48 11.72 -1.86 3.72
C LYS A 48 10.53 -0.97 3.34
N ILE A 49 10.34 -0.70 2.04
CA ILE A 49 9.14 0.00 1.54
C ILE A 49 7.91 -0.89 1.68
N LEU A 50 8.00 -2.17 1.33
CA LEU A 50 6.90 -3.12 1.55
C LEU A 50 6.56 -3.24 3.03
N GLU A 51 7.57 -3.31 3.90
CA GLU A 51 7.40 -3.34 5.35
C GLU A 51 6.72 -2.07 5.87
N PHE A 52 7.06 -0.91 5.33
CA PHE A 52 6.36 0.34 5.64
C PHE A 52 4.87 0.26 5.23
N PHE A 53 4.54 -0.32 4.08
CA PHE A 53 3.15 -0.53 3.70
C PHE A 53 2.42 -1.47 4.66
N VAL A 54 3.08 -2.56 5.08
CA VAL A 54 2.56 -3.47 6.11
C VAL A 54 2.28 -2.73 7.41
N THR A 55 3.15 -1.79 7.82
CA THR A 55 2.95 -0.93 9.00
C THR A 55 1.67 -0.10 8.91
N ILE A 56 1.41 0.48 7.72
CA ILE A 56 0.19 1.25 7.47
C ILE A 56 -1.05 0.35 7.50
N LEU A 57 -1.00 -0.81 6.86
CA LEU A 57 -2.10 -1.78 6.83
C LEU A 57 -2.40 -2.36 8.22
N ALA A 58 -1.39 -2.47 9.07
CA ALA A 58 -1.54 -2.87 10.47
C ALA A 58 -2.18 -1.79 11.34
N GLY A 59 -2.33 -0.56 10.83
CA GLY A 59 -2.87 0.57 11.58
C GLY A 59 -1.94 1.05 12.69
N LEU A 60 -0.62 0.84 12.57
CA LEU A 60 0.33 1.31 13.58
C LEU A 60 0.46 2.83 13.52
N GLU A 61 0.32 3.50 14.66
CA GLU A 61 0.44 4.96 14.74
C GLU A 61 1.89 5.43 14.62
N HIS A 62 2.82 4.61 15.10
CA HIS A 62 4.25 4.94 15.06
C HIS A 62 5.06 3.82 14.45
N LEU A 63 6.02 4.17 13.60
CA LEU A 63 6.92 3.20 12.97
C LEU A 63 7.70 2.35 14.00
N LYS A 64 8.03 2.91 15.17
CA LYS A 64 8.70 2.17 16.25
C LYS A 64 7.92 0.96 16.74
N ASP A 65 6.59 0.98 16.60
CA ASP A 65 5.71 -0.08 17.10
C ASP A 65 5.83 -1.36 16.26
N LEU A 66 6.40 -1.25 15.04
CA LEU A 66 6.80 -2.37 14.20
C LEU A 66 7.66 -3.38 14.96
N SER A 67 8.61 -2.88 15.77
CA SER A 67 9.57 -3.70 16.54
C SER A 67 9.31 -3.71 18.05
N ARG A 68 8.44 -2.82 18.56
CA ARG A 68 8.27 -2.61 20.01
C ARG A 68 6.85 -2.85 20.51
N SER A 69 5.94 -3.28 19.66
CA SER A 69 4.60 -3.69 20.07
C SER A 69 4.64 -5.01 20.85
N ALA A 70 3.52 -5.37 21.48
CA ALA A 70 3.38 -6.66 22.16
C ALA A 70 3.58 -7.87 21.22
N HIS A 71 3.29 -7.66 19.93
CA HIS A 71 3.47 -8.64 18.85
C HIS A 71 4.22 -7.94 17.70
N PRO A 72 5.57 -7.94 17.73
CA PRO A 72 6.37 -7.25 16.72
C PRO A 72 6.20 -7.86 15.34
N ILE A 73 5.87 -7.03 14.35
CA ILE A 73 5.66 -7.49 12.96
C ILE A 73 6.99 -7.86 12.31
N ASP A 74 8.08 -7.17 12.64
CA ASP A 74 9.42 -7.44 12.11
C ASP A 74 9.95 -8.84 12.47
N GLN A 75 9.38 -9.48 13.51
CA GLN A 75 9.71 -10.84 13.92
C GLN A 75 8.70 -11.88 13.44
N ASP A 76 7.61 -11.47 12.79
CA ASP A 76 6.56 -12.37 12.32
C ASP A 76 6.93 -12.97 10.97
N GLN A 77 7.43 -14.20 11.00
CA GLN A 77 7.86 -14.94 9.80
C GLN A 77 6.69 -15.29 8.89
N ALA A 78 5.49 -15.53 9.44
CA ALA A 78 4.32 -15.83 8.63
C ALA A 78 3.92 -14.62 7.77
N VAL A 79 3.98 -13.41 8.33
CA VAL A 79 3.76 -12.18 7.57
C VAL A 79 4.84 -11.99 6.52
N ALA A 80 6.13 -12.13 6.88
CA ALA A 80 7.23 -11.95 5.93
C ALA A 80 7.08 -12.90 4.73
N LYS A 81 6.81 -14.18 5.00
CA LYS A 81 6.62 -15.21 3.98
C LYS A 81 5.42 -14.92 3.05
N ALA A 82 4.29 -14.50 3.61
CA ALA A 82 3.11 -14.14 2.82
C ALA A 82 3.40 -12.97 1.86
N TRP A 83 4.24 -12.02 2.28
CA TRP A 83 4.68 -10.89 1.46
C TRP A 83 5.89 -11.21 0.57
N LEU A 84 6.23 -12.49 0.42
CA LEU A 84 7.36 -12.97 -0.38
C LEU A 84 8.72 -12.38 0.05
N GLN A 85 8.84 -12.03 1.32
CA GLN A 85 10.08 -11.50 1.87
C GLN A 85 10.79 -12.56 2.73
N PRO A 86 12.13 -12.68 2.63
CA PRO A 86 12.88 -13.65 3.43
C PRO A 86 12.88 -13.28 4.92
N ALA A 87 12.85 -12.00 5.23
CA ALA A 87 12.76 -11.43 6.57
C ALA A 87 12.46 -9.93 6.47
N TRP A 88 11.96 -9.36 7.56
CA TRP A 88 11.76 -7.93 7.73
C TRP A 88 12.98 -7.24 8.35
N ALA A 89 13.09 -5.95 8.14
CA ALA A 89 14.07 -5.10 8.81
C ALA A 89 13.52 -4.64 10.18
N ASP A 90 14.37 -4.08 11.02
CA ASP A 90 13.90 -3.36 12.19
C ASP A 90 13.34 -1.98 11.82
N TYR A 91 12.55 -1.38 12.71
CA TYR A 91 11.97 -0.05 12.47
C TYR A 91 13.02 1.02 12.14
N SER A 92 14.25 0.90 12.66
CA SER A 92 15.32 1.88 12.42
C SER A 92 15.86 1.76 10.98
N GLY A 93 15.87 0.55 10.45
CA GLY A 93 16.20 0.28 9.06
C GLY A 93 15.18 0.87 8.10
N VAL A 94 13.88 0.68 8.39
CA VAL A 94 12.79 1.29 7.62
C VAL A 94 12.84 2.81 7.70
N SER A 95 12.98 3.37 8.92
CA SER A 95 13.05 4.82 9.14
C SER A 95 14.19 5.46 8.36
N ARG A 96 15.39 4.87 8.41
CA ARG A 96 16.54 5.38 7.63
C ARG A 96 16.26 5.36 6.13
N THR A 97 15.66 4.29 5.63
CA THR A 97 15.30 4.20 4.21
C THR A 97 14.35 5.32 3.81
N LEU A 98 13.28 5.54 4.59
CA LEU A 98 12.31 6.60 4.32
C LEU A 98 12.94 8.00 4.38
N THR A 99 13.85 8.25 5.33
CA THR A 99 14.53 9.54 5.48
C THR A 99 15.51 9.84 4.34
N THR A 100 16.07 8.80 3.71
CA THR A 100 17.05 8.94 2.64
C THR A 100 16.46 8.80 1.24
N LEU A 101 15.14 8.61 1.11
CA LEU A 101 14.46 8.61 -0.18
C LEU A 101 14.58 10.00 -0.84
N HIS A 102 15.02 10.00 -2.09
CA HIS A 102 14.94 11.18 -2.93
C HIS A 102 13.51 11.43 -3.40
N GLN A 103 13.19 12.68 -3.74
CA GLN A 103 11.84 13.02 -4.16
C GLN A 103 11.36 12.20 -5.34
N GLU A 104 12.21 11.98 -6.35
CA GLU A 104 11.90 11.16 -7.53
C GLU A 104 11.56 9.71 -7.17
N GLU A 105 12.30 9.13 -6.22
CA GLU A 105 12.05 7.77 -5.73
C GLU A 105 10.72 7.67 -4.97
N ALA A 106 10.43 8.68 -4.13
CA ALA A 106 9.16 8.77 -3.42
C ALA A 106 7.97 8.92 -4.38
N GLU A 107 8.12 9.73 -5.44
CA GLU A 107 7.11 9.90 -6.49
C GLU A 107 6.89 8.58 -7.28
N GLN A 108 7.94 7.82 -7.55
CA GLN A 108 7.82 6.52 -8.21
C GLN A 108 7.07 5.51 -7.33
N VAL A 109 7.39 5.45 -6.03
CA VAL A 109 6.66 4.60 -5.07
C VAL A 109 5.19 5.02 -4.98
N ALA A 110 4.91 6.32 -4.91
CA ALA A 110 3.53 6.83 -4.93
C ALA A 110 2.81 6.48 -6.25
N GLY A 111 3.52 6.53 -7.37
CA GLY A 111 3.01 6.13 -8.68
C GLY A 111 2.60 4.65 -8.74
N VAL A 112 3.36 3.76 -8.11
CA VAL A 112 3.01 2.34 -7.98
C VAL A 112 1.70 2.18 -7.23
N LEU A 113 1.56 2.83 -6.06
CA LEU A 113 0.34 2.77 -5.27
C LEU A 113 -0.86 3.33 -6.04
N HIS A 114 -0.68 4.47 -6.72
CA HIS A 114 -1.74 5.05 -7.54
C HIS A 114 -2.19 4.10 -8.65
N LYS A 115 -1.24 3.49 -9.36
CA LYS A 115 -1.53 2.52 -10.45
C LYS A 115 -2.37 1.35 -9.94
N ILE A 116 -1.99 0.75 -8.81
CA ILE A 116 -2.68 -0.41 -8.22
C ILE A 116 -4.05 -0.01 -7.70
N THR A 117 -4.13 1.09 -6.95
CA THR A 117 -5.40 1.60 -6.42
C THR A 117 -6.38 1.92 -7.54
N LYS A 118 -5.91 2.53 -8.65
CA LYS A 118 -6.74 2.83 -9.80
C LYS A 118 -7.34 1.58 -10.43
N LEU A 119 -6.56 0.51 -10.60
CA LEU A 119 -7.06 -0.75 -11.16
C LEU A 119 -8.20 -1.34 -10.32
N ILE A 120 -8.08 -1.31 -9.00
CA ILE A 120 -9.11 -1.80 -8.09
C ILE A 120 -10.33 -0.88 -8.10
N LEU A 121 -10.12 0.42 -7.97
CA LEU A 121 -11.21 1.40 -7.92
C LEU A 121 -11.99 1.47 -9.23
N ASP A 122 -11.33 1.48 -10.37
CA ASP A 122 -12.02 1.51 -11.68
C ASP A 122 -12.92 0.28 -11.83
N GLY A 123 -12.47 -0.91 -11.40
CA GLY A 123 -13.27 -2.13 -11.41
C GLY A 123 -14.50 -2.04 -10.50
N GLU A 124 -14.35 -1.55 -9.28
CA GLU A 124 -15.44 -1.42 -8.32
C GLU A 124 -16.42 -0.30 -8.71
N VAL A 125 -15.92 0.82 -9.21
CA VAL A 125 -16.76 1.91 -9.74
C VAL A 125 -17.61 1.41 -10.90
N MET A 126 -17.03 0.66 -11.85
CA MET A 126 -17.79 0.10 -12.97
C MET A 126 -18.87 -0.89 -12.50
N LYS A 127 -18.56 -1.77 -11.53
CA LYS A 127 -19.55 -2.67 -10.93
C LYS A 127 -20.69 -1.90 -10.25
N ALA A 128 -20.36 -0.89 -9.44
CA ALA A 128 -21.33 -0.06 -8.74
C ALA A 128 -22.26 0.68 -9.73
N LEU A 129 -21.70 1.20 -10.82
CA LEU A 129 -22.47 1.86 -11.89
C LEU A 129 -23.40 0.89 -12.63
N GLN A 130 -22.97 -0.36 -12.88
CA GLN A 130 -23.80 -1.39 -13.50
C GLN A 130 -24.98 -1.80 -12.62
N VAL A 131 -24.74 -1.96 -11.29
CA VAL A 131 -25.77 -2.38 -10.34
C VAL A 131 -26.79 -1.26 -10.08
N SER A 132 -26.36 -0.01 -10.04
CA SER A 132 -27.25 1.11 -9.67
C SER A 132 -28.22 1.55 -10.75
N GLY A 133 -28.04 1.12 -12.01
CA GLY A 133 -28.89 1.57 -13.15
C GLY A 133 -28.95 3.09 -13.37
N ARG A 134 -28.17 3.85 -12.61
CA ARG A 134 -28.19 5.33 -12.58
C ARG A 134 -27.19 5.99 -13.53
N LEU A 135 -26.57 5.25 -14.42
CA LEU A 135 -25.65 5.78 -15.43
C LEU A 135 -26.25 6.88 -16.30
N THR A 136 -27.55 6.90 -16.47
CA THR A 136 -28.25 7.88 -17.32
C THR A 136 -28.30 9.28 -16.73
N ARG A 137 -28.22 9.45 -15.40
CA ARG A 137 -28.28 10.79 -14.78
C ARG A 137 -26.92 11.49 -14.66
N LEU A 138 -25.83 10.75 -14.58
CA LEU A 138 -24.47 11.33 -14.51
C LEU A 138 -23.96 11.82 -15.87
N ARG A 139 -24.60 11.40 -16.97
CA ARG A 139 -24.19 11.77 -18.32
C ARG A 139 -24.27 13.26 -18.63
N ASN A 140 -25.07 14.01 -17.87
CA ASN A 140 -25.24 15.46 -18.03
C ASN A 140 -24.50 16.31 -16.99
N GLN A 141 -23.90 15.71 -15.98
CA GLN A 141 -23.01 16.44 -15.08
C GLN A 141 -21.58 16.29 -15.60
N ARG A 142 -21.08 17.37 -16.22
CA ARG A 142 -19.64 17.48 -16.50
C ARG A 142 -18.91 17.40 -15.17
N VAL A 143 -18.30 16.27 -14.89
CA VAL A 143 -17.32 16.16 -13.82
C VAL A 143 -16.11 16.96 -14.29
N ILE A 144 -16.06 18.24 -13.90
CA ILE A 144 -14.88 19.06 -14.12
C ILE A 144 -13.89 18.58 -13.06
N PRO A 145 -12.72 18.04 -13.46
CA PRO A 145 -11.70 17.68 -12.50
C PRO A 145 -11.33 18.95 -11.73
N CYS A 146 -11.57 18.96 -10.42
CA CYS A 146 -11.17 20.07 -9.56
C CYS A 146 -9.64 20.03 -9.43
N THR A 147 -8.97 21.06 -9.93
CA THR A 147 -7.52 21.25 -9.80
C THR A 147 -7.10 21.89 -8.47
N CYS A 148 -8.03 22.05 -7.52
CA CYS A 148 -7.69 22.61 -6.23
C CYS A 148 -7.04 21.53 -5.32
N HIS A 149 -5.90 21.88 -4.74
CA HIS A 149 -5.13 21.01 -3.82
C HIS A 149 -5.86 20.63 -2.50
N TYR A 150 -7.09 21.12 -2.28
CA TYR A 150 -7.86 20.93 -1.05
C TYR A 150 -9.11 20.07 -1.19
N CYS A 151 -9.43 19.59 -2.40
CA CYS A 151 -10.60 18.72 -2.58
C CYS A 151 -10.25 17.26 -2.30
N THR A 152 -10.15 16.91 -1.03
CA THR A 152 -10.17 15.53 -0.58
C THR A 152 -11.62 15.03 -0.50
N TRP A 153 -12.02 14.16 -1.43
CA TRP A 153 -13.17 13.22 -1.32
C TRP A 153 -14.59 13.78 -1.13
N HIS A 154 -14.83 15.07 -1.24
CA HIS A 154 -16.21 15.59 -1.27
C HIS A 154 -16.52 16.21 -2.63
N ALA A 155 -17.68 15.86 -3.18
CA ALA A 155 -18.19 16.48 -4.41
C ALA A 155 -18.13 17.99 -4.26
N CYS A 156 -17.28 18.66 -5.08
CA CYS A 156 -17.20 20.10 -5.12
C CYS A 156 -18.55 20.66 -5.62
N THR A 157 -19.41 21.03 -4.71
CA THR A 157 -20.58 21.86 -4.98
C THR A 157 -20.17 23.32 -4.84
N HIS A 158 -19.35 23.82 -5.77
CA HIS A 158 -19.21 25.27 -5.89
C HIS A 158 -20.34 25.80 -6.77
N PRO A 159 -21.20 26.71 -6.25
CA PRO A 159 -22.11 27.43 -7.12
C PRO A 159 -21.26 28.30 -8.06
N HIS A 160 -21.41 28.07 -9.35
CA HIS A 160 -20.88 29.02 -10.34
C HIS A 160 -21.54 30.36 -10.08
N GLY A 161 -20.78 31.24 -9.37
CA GLY A 161 -21.07 32.66 -9.34
C GLY A 161 -20.95 33.20 -10.75
N MET A 162 -21.98 33.89 -11.20
CA MET A 162 -22.07 34.69 -12.39
C MET A 162 -20.85 35.61 -12.56
N LEU A 163 -20.25 35.59 -13.71
CA LEU A 163 -19.86 36.78 -14.47
C LEU A 163 -20.17 36.52 -15.94
#